data_2f5286f510484d60ee2a9c39b3e100ee
#
_entry.id   2f5286f510484d60ee2a9c39b3e100ee
#
_cell.length_a   1.000
_cell.length_b   1.000
_cell.length_c   1.000
_cell.angle_alpha   90.00
_cell.angle_beta   90.00
_cell.angle_gamma   90.00
#
_symmetry.space_group_name_H-M   'P 1'
#
loop_
_entity.id
_entity.type
_entity.pdbx_description
1 polymer ?
#
loop_
_entity_poly.entity_id
_entity_poly.type
_entity_poly.pdbx_seq_one_letter_code
_entity_poly.pdbx_strand_id
1 'polypeptide(L)'
;MKKTKNSYKKSGVNIETADKFTKYIARYSKQAFKKNNKYIAQDIGGFASAYNFHKLKVKDPILLSSTDGVGTKLEIANRFKKYNSIGIDLVAMCINDLIVQGAKPLFFLDYIAVQKIKLKKVKSIIKGIVKGCKMSGCILAGGETAEMPGTYESNKFDLAGFAVGVVSKKKLIHKGRVKNRNIILAIPSSGLHSNGFSLVRQILKKQKINNFLKKELLKPTKIYVDPVLKLSEKNLLNSSANITG
;
A
#
# COMPACT_ATOMS: atom_id res chain seq x y z
N MET A 1 39.65 12.91 -30.29
CA MET A 1 38.40 13.16 -29.54
C MET A 1 38.10 12.01 -28.63
N LYS A 2 38.25 12.19 -27.31
CA LYS A 2 37.86 11.13 -26.29
C LYS A 2 36.31 11.02 -26.31
N LYS A 3 35.76 9.90 -26.79
CA LYS A 3 34.36 9.59 -26.63
C LYS A 3 34.05 9.52 -25.13
N THR A 4 33.43 10.55 -24.58
CA THR A 4 32.84 10.51 -23.24
C THR A 4 31.73 9.47 -23.26
N LYS A 5 32.00 8.27 -22.77
CA LYS A 5 30.97 7.24 -22.56
C LYS A 5 29.94 7.81 -21.57
N ASN A 6 28.81 8.32 -22.08
CA ASN A 6 27.65 8.59 -21.26
C ASN A 6 27.25 7.24 -20.62
N SER A 7 27.16 7.21 -19.31
CA SER A 7 26.75 6.02 -18.58
C SER A 7 25.55 6.36 -17.69
N TYR A 8 24.63 5.43 -17.51
CA TYR A 8 23.49 5.58 -16.59
C TYR A 8 23.92 6.10 -15.20
N LYS A 9 25.08 5.65 -14.71
CA LYS A 9 25.63 6.10 -13.43
C LYS A 9 25.95 7.60 -13.41
N LYS A 10 26.44 8.15 -14.54
CA LYS A 10 26.70 9.59 -14.68
C LYS A 10 25.41 10.41 -14.79
N SER A 11 24.34 9.83 -15.34
CA SER A 11 23.02 10.47 -15.39
C SER A 11 22.20 10.33 -14.10
N GLY A 12 22.79 9.74 -13.05
CA GLY A 12 22.16 9.66 -11.72
C GLY A 12 21.45 8.34 -11.43
N VAL A 13 21.40 7.39 -12.38
CA VAL A 13 20.74 6.08 -12.24
C VAL A 13 21.76 5.00 -11.92
N ASN A 14 21.53 4.23 -10.84
CA ASN A 14 22.43 3.16 -10.41
C ASN A 14 21.78 1.78 -10.56
N ILE A 15 21.98 1.15 -11.72
CA ILE A 15 21.42 -0.17 -12.05
C ILE A 15 21.80 -1.23 -11.01
N GLU A 16 23.07 -1.27 -10.57
CA GLU A 16 23.52 -2.26 -9.57
C GLU A 16 22.74 -2.14 -8.24
N THR A 17 22.46 -0.93 -7.80
CA THR A 17 21.66 -0.68 -6.59
C THR A 17 20.19 -1.09 -6.79
N ALA A 18 19.64 -0.84 -7.98
CA ALA A 18 18.29 -1.27 -8.34
C ALA A 18 18.17 -2.80 -8.33
N ASP A 19 19.11 -3.50 -8.96
CA ASP A 19 19.16 -4.99 -8.98
C ASP A 19 19.26 -5.58 -7.56
N LYS A 20 20.13 -5.02 -6.72
CA LYS A 20 20.26 -5.44 -5.31
C LYS A 20 18.95 -5.27 -4.56
N PHE A 21 18.21 -4.22 -4.86
CA PHE A 21 16.92 -3.95 -4.23
C PHE A 21 15.84 -4.90 -4.73
N THR A 22 15.73 -5.13 -6.03
CA THR A 22 14.78 -6.09 -6.61
C THR A 22 14.99 -7.51 -6.05
N LYS A 23 16.24 -7.98 -6.00
CA LYS A 23 16.58 -9.27 -5.38
C LYS A 23 16.19 -9.33 -3.88
N TYR A 24 16.33 -8.20 -3.17
CA TYR A 24 15.90 -8.12 -1.78
C TYR A 24 14.39 -8.24 -1.66
N ILE A 25 13.60 -7.54 -2.48
CA ILE A 25 12.13 -7.59 -2.46
C ILE A 25 11.67 -9.02 -2.74
N ALA A 26 12.15 -9.64 -3.82
CA ALA A 26 11.77 -11.00 -4.22
C ALA A 26 11.99 -11.99 -3.06
N ARG A 27 13.19 -11.99 -2.47
CA ARG A 27 13.50 -12.87 -1.34
C ARG A 27 12.65 -12.58 -0.12
N TYR A 28 12.47 -11.31 0.23
CA TYR A 28 11.74 -10.90 1.44
C TYR A 28 10.24 -11.19 1.30
N SER A 29 9.63 -10.93 0.14
CA SER A 29 8.24 -11.27 -0.14
C SER A 29 8.03 -12.78 -0.12
N LYS A 30 8.87 -13.56 -0.79
CA LYS A 30 8.78 -15.03 -0.81
C LYS A 30 8.83 -15.63 0.60
N GLN A 31 9.74 -15.14 1.45
CA GLN A 31 9.82 -15.57 2.85
C GLN A 31 8.58 -15.16 3.66
N ALA A 32 8.08 -13.95 3.42
CA ALA A 32 6.96 -13.38 4.15
C ALA A 32 5.64 -14.12 3.89
N PHE A 33 5.45 -14.66 2.68
CA PHE A 33 4.19 -15.24 2.21
C PHE A 33 4.28 -16.73 1.86
N LYS A 34 5.20 -17.48 2.47
CA LYS A 34 5.40 -18.93 2.20
C LYS A 34 4.10 -19.74 2.15
N LYS A 35 3.16 -19.50 3.07
CA LYS A 35 1.88 -20.23 3.13
C LYS A 35 0.94 -19.88 1.97
N ASN A 36 1.04 -18.68 1.42
CA ASN A 36 0.17 -18.17 0.36
C ASN A 36 0.80 -18.28 -1.04
N ASN A 37 2.04 -18.77 -1.11
CA ASN A 37 2.81 -18.84 -2.36
C ASN A 37 2.15 -19.73 -3.43
N LYS A 38 1.23 -20.62 -3.04
CA LYS A 38 0.45 -21.45 -3.96
C LYS A 38 -0.42 -20.66 -4.96
N TYR A 39 -0.73 -19.40 -4.67
CA TYR A 39 -1.49 -18.53 -5.55
C TYR A 39 -0.61 -17.74 -6.53
N ILE A 40 0.68 -17.61 -6.26
CA ILE A 40 1.63 -16.91 -7.12
C ILE A 40 2.20 -17.92 -8.12
N ALA A 41 2.02 -17.66 -9.41
CA ALA A 41 2.55 -18.51 -10.47
C ALA A 41 3.94 -18.07 -10.94
N GLN A 42 4.36 -16.83 -10.65
CA GLN A 42 5.65 -16.28 -10.99
C GLN A 42 6.21 -15.42 -9.86
N ASP A 43 7.48 -15.63 -9.50
CA ASP A 43 8.17 -14.83 -8.48
C ASP A 43 8.38 -13.37 -8.94
N ILE A 44 8.56 -12.45 -7.97
CA ILE A 44 8.87 -11.03 -8.24
C ILE A 44 10.21 -10.94 -8.99
N GLY A 45 10.26 -10.10 -10.02
CA GLY A 45 11.44 -9.87 -10.89
C GLY A 45 11.19 -10.18 -12.36
N GLY A 46 10.01 -10.72 -12.71
CA GLY A 46 9.54 -10.81 -14.09
C GLY A 46 8.85 -9.51 -14.55
N PHE A 47 8.42 -9.46 -15.82
CA PHE A 47 7.72 -8.31 -16.40
C PHE A 47 6.30 -8.12 -15.86
N ALA A 48 5.67 -9.18 -15.36
CA ALA A 48 4.32 -9.15 -14.82
C ALA A 48 4.19 -10.09 -13.62
N SER A 49 3.21 -9.81 -12.76
CA SER A 49 2.83 -10.71 -11.67
C SER A 49 1.77 -11.68 -12.17
N ALA A 50 1.96 -12.97 -11.92
CA ALA A 50 1.01 -14.00 -12.29
C ALA A 50 0.33 -14.58 -11.05
N TYR A 51 -1.00 -14.47 -10.99
CA TYR A 51 -1.82 -14.95 -9.89
C TYR A 51 -2.76 -16.06 -10.34
N ASN A 52 -2.72 -17.22 -9.69
CA ASN A 52 -3.56 -18.37 -10.04
C ASN A 52 -4.96 -18.21 -9.44
N PHE A 53 -5.85 -17.60 -10.21
CA PHE A 53 -7.22 -17.30 -9.82
C PHE A 53 -8.08 -18.56 -9.61
N HIS A 54 -7.86 -19.60 -10.40
CA HIS A 54 -8.62 -20.86 -10.34
C HIS A 54 -8.58 -21.50 -8.92
N LYS A 55 -7.49 -21.32 -8.19
CA LYS A 55 -7.35 -21.85 -6.81
C LYS A 55 -8.24 -21.17 -5.78
N LEU A 56 -8.91 -20.08 -6.09
CA LEU A 56 -9.74 -19.34 -5.12
C LEU A 56 -11.09 -19.98 -4.85
N LYS A 57 -11.64 -20.77 -5.79
CA LYS A 57 -12.94 -21.45 -5.68
C LYS A 57 -14.10 -20.50 -5.28
N VAL A 58 -14.10 -19.27 -5.81
CA VAL A 58 -15.17 -18.29 -5.61
C VAL A 58 -16.23 -18.48 -6.69
N LYS A 59 -17.49 -18.66 -6.30
CA LYS A 59 -18.61 -18.79 -7.24
C LYS A 59 -18.99 -17.40 -7.78
N ASP A 60 -19.20 -17.28 -9.09
CA ASP A 60 -19.52 -16.03 -9.79
C ASP A 60 -18.62 -14.86 -9.35
N PRO A 61 -17.28 -14.95 -9.58
CA PRO A 61 -16.34 -14.01 -9.02
C PRO A 61 -16.40 -12.66 -9.74
N ILE A 62 -16.41 -11.58 -8.94
CA ILE A 62 -16.17 -10.21 -9.39
C ILE A 62 -14.81 -9.78 -8.86
N LEU A 63 -13.93 -9.32 -9.75
CA LEU A 63 -12.68 -8.66 -9.38
C LEU A 63 -12.93 -7.19 -9.11
N LEU A 64 -12.38 -6.71 -8.02
CA LEU A 64 -12.32 -5.29 -7.69
C LEU A 64 -10.86 -4.86 -7.63
N SER A 65 -10.60 -3.64 -8.04
CA SER A 65 -9.28 -3.03 -7.93
C SER A 65 -9.40 -1.63 -7.33
N SER A 66 -8.39 -1.24 -6.60
CA SER A 66 -8.23 0.09 -6.04
C SER A 66 -6.80 0.55 -6.18
N THR A 67 -6.60 1.82 -6.43
CA THR A 67 -5.28 2.46 -6.46
C THR A 67 -5.30 3.72 -5.63
N ASP A 68 -4.27 3.93 -4.82
CA ASP A 68 -4.13 5.12 -3.98
C ASP A 68 -2.66 5.37 -3.64
N GLY A 69 -2.37 6.55 -3.11
CA GLY A 69 -1.07 6.95 -2.58
C GLY A 69 -1.12 7.24 -1.08
N VAL A 70 0.04 7.52 -0.49
CA VAL A 70 0.12 7.93 0.92
C VAL A 70 -0.14 9.43 1.08
N GLY A 71 0.05 10.21 0.03
CA GLY A 71 -0.10 11.64 0.04
C GLY A 71 0.98 12.35 0.90
N THR A 72 0.67 13.57 1.35
CA THR A 72 1.67 14.47 1.96
C THR A 72 2.15 14.05 3.35
N LYS A 73 1.62 12.95 3.92
CA LYS A 73 2.19 12.29 5.11
C LYS A 73 3.64 11.84 4.87
N LEU A 74 4.01 11.58 3.60
CA LEU A 74 5.39 11.26 3.19
C LEU A 74 6.40 12.31 3.68
N GLU A 75 6.01 13.57 3.74
CA GLU A 75 6.87 14.65 4.22
C GLU A 75 7.14 14.56 5.74
N ILE A 76 6.18 14.08 6.51
CA ILE A 76 6.35 13.79 7.94
C ILE A 76 7.32 12.63 8.14
N ALA A 77 7.17 11.57 7.33
CA ALA A 77 8.09 10.44 7.34
C ALA A 77 9.53 10.86 6.98
N ASN A 78 9.69 11.74 5.99
CA ASN A 78 10.99 12.32 5.62
C ASN A 78 11.60 13.15 6.75
N ARG A 79 10.82 14.06 7.35
CA ARG A 79 11.26 14.90 8.46
C ARG A 79 11.81 14.08 9.62
N PHE A 80 11.17 12.96 9.95
CA PHE A 80 11.58 12.10 11.06
C PHE A 80 12.41 10.88 10.65
N LYS A 81 12.70 10.69 9.37
CA LYS A 81 13.44 9.55 8.82
C LYS A 81 12.84 8.19 9.27
N LYS A 82 11.48 8.11 9.32
CA LYS A 82 10.71 6.92 9.71
C LYS A 82 9.81 6.49 8.57
N TYR A 83 10.12 5.38 7.92
CA TYR A 83 9.51 5.00 6.65
C TYR A 83 8.70 3.69 6.70
N ASN A 84 8.82 2.90 7.76
CA ASN A 84 8.13 1.61 7.86
C ASN A 84 6.61 1.75 8.05
N SER A 85 6.14 2.78 8.74
CA SER A 85 4.71 3.02 8.95
C SER A 85 3.98 3.40 7.66
N ILE A 86 4.63 4.21 6.79
CA ILE A 86 4.01 4.65 5.54
C ILE A 86 3.82 3.53 4.51
N GLY A 87 4.60 2.45 4.58
CA GLY A 87 4.32 1.24 3.79
C GLY A 87 3.03 0.56 4.22
N ILE A 88 2.69 0.60 5.52
CA ILE A 88 1.40 0.13 6.03
C ILE A 88 0.29 1.08 5.58
N ASP A 89 0.52 2.41 5.65
CA ASP A 89 -0.42 3.41 5.17
C ASP A 89 -0.80 3.15 3.70
N LEU A 90 0.21 2.93 2.83
CA LEU A 90 -0.02 2.67 1.41
C LEU A 90 -0.96 1.48 1.18
N VAL A 91 -0.69 0.36 1.86
CA VAL A 91 -1.54 -0.83 1.74
C VAL A 91 -2.93 -0.57 2.29
N ALA A 92 -3.03 0.11 3.44
CA ALA A 92 -4.30 0.41 4.08
C ALA A 92 -5.20 1.30 3.21
N MET A 93 -4.65 2.32 2.54
CA MET A 93 -5.41 3.21 1.66
C MET A 93 -6.09 2.43 0.54
N CYS A 94 -5.37 1.55 -0.16
CA CYS A 94 -5.95 0.74 -1.23
C CYS A 94 -6.88 -0.38 -0.70
N ILE A 95 -6.47 -1.08 0.34
CA ILE A 95 -7.22 -2.25 0.83
C ILE A 95 -8.54 -1.87 1.49
N ASN A 96 -8.57 -0.77 2.24
CA ASN A 96 -9.81 -0.32 2.87
C ASN A 96 -10.89 0.02 1.84
N ASP A 97 -10.52 0.51 0.66
CA ASP A 97 -11.45 0.77 -0.44
C ASP A 97 -11.98 -0.51 -1.10
N LEU A 98 -11.19 -1.58 -1.12
CA LEU A 98 -11.68 -2.87 -1.61
C LEU A 98 -12.70 -3.50 -0.67
N ILE A 99 -12.42 -3.48 0.63
CA ILE A 99 -13.24 -4.22 1.61
C ILE A 99 -14.60 -3.57 1.86
N VAL A 100 -14.75 -2.26 1.63
CA VAL A 100 -16.07 -1.60 1.74
C VAL A 100 -17.07 -2.13 0.71
N GLN A 101 -16.60 -2.77 -0.34
CA GLN A 101 -17.43 -3.48 -1.32
C GLN A 101 -17.51 -4.99 -1.07
N GLY A 102 -16.97 -5.47 0.07
CA GLY A 102 -16.98 -6.87 0.45
C GLY A 102 -15.90 -7.74 -0.21
N ALA A 103 -14.95 -7.12 -0.92
CA ALA A 103 -13.92 -7.86 -1.62
C ALA A 103 -12.83 -8.37 -0.67
N LYS A 104 -12.53 -9.66 -0.75
CA LYS A 104 -11.37 -10.26 -0.09
C LYS A 104 -10.10 -9.86 -0.84
N PRO A 105 -9.12 -9.21 -0.19
CA PRO A 105 -7.87 -8.86 -0.83
C PRO A 105 -7.10 -10.09 -1.31
N LEU A 106 -6.52 -10.03 -2.50
CA LEU A 106 -5.75 -11.11 -3.12
C LEU A 106 -4.27 -10.77 -3.19
N PHE A 107 -3.96 -9.68 -3.88
CA PHE A 107 -2.58 -9.24 -4.06
C PHE A 107 -2.48 -7.72 -4.14
N PHE A 108 -1.27 -7.25 -3.94
CA PHE A 108 -0.87 -5.86 -3.94
C PHE A 108 0.33 -5.65 -4.84
N LEU A 109 0.36 -4.54 -5.54
CA LEU A 109 1.50 -4.04 -6.31
C LEU A 109 1.86 -2.67 -5.79
N ASP A 110 3.16 -2.36 -5.68
CA ASP A 110 3.64 -1.05 -5.26
C ASP A 110 4.37 -0.32 -6.39
N TYR A 111 4.31 1.00 -6.36
CA TYR A 111 5.14 1.88 -7.15
C TYR A 111 5.90 2.83 -6.23
N ILE A 112 7.22 2.77 -6.27
CA ILE A 112 8.11 3.61 -5.48
C ILE A 112 8.90 4.51 -6.42
N ALA A 113 8.60 5.80 -6.46
CA ALA A 113 9.35 6.78 -7.21
C ALA A 113 10.28 7.57 -6.30
N VAL A 114 11.57 7.61 -6.62
CA VAL A 114 12.60 8.28 -5.81
C VAL A 114 13.55 9.08 -6.70
N GLN A 115 14.11 10.16 -6.17
CA GLN A 115 15.21 10.86 -6.86
C GLN A 115 16.45 9.94 -6.99
N LYS A 116 16.79 9.21 -5.90
CA LYS A 116 17.90 8.25 -5.84
C LYS A 116 17.58 7.12 -4.89
N ILE A 117 17.87 5.89 -5.29
CA ILE A 117 17.66 4.70 -4.45
C ILE A 117 18.62 4.70 -3.26
N LYS A 118 18.08 4.94 -2.05
CA LYS A 118 18.77 4.77 -0.77
C LYS A 118 18.29 3.47 -0.14
N LEU A 119 19.07 2.40 -0.25
CA LEU A 119 18.69 1.04 0.16
C LEU A 119 18.04 0.95 1.56
N LYS A 120 18.58 1.68 2.56
CA LYS A 120 18.03 1.71 3.92
C LYS A 120 16.59 2.24 3.94
N LYS A 121 16.31 3.30 3.16
CA LYS A 121 14.99 3.93 3.05
C LYS A 121 14.00 3.00 2.37
N VAL A 122 14.31 2.57 1.14
CA VAL A 122 13.38 1.75 0.34
C VAL A 122 13.13 0.38 0.97
N LYS A 123 14.13 -0.25 1.60
CA LYS A 123 13.94 -1.47 2.39
C LYS A 123 13.00 -1.26 3.58
N SER A 124 13.04 -0.10 4.24
CA SER A 124 12.14 0.22 5.34
C SER A 124 10.70 0.38 4.85
N ILE A 125 10.49 1.00 3.68
CA ILE A 125 9.18 1.13 3.03
C ILE A 125 8.62 -0.26 2.70
N ILE A 126 9.39 -1.10 2.00
CA ILE A 126 8.97 -2.47 1.64
C ILE A 126 8.62 -3.32 2.86
N LYS A 127 9.38 -3.20 3.96
CA LYS A 127 9.01 -3.88 5.22
C LYS A 127 7.63 -3.46 5.72
N GLY A 128 7.30 -2.18 5.60
CA GLY A 128 5.97 -1.66 5.92
C GLY A 128 4.88 -2.21 4.99
N ILE A 129 5.12 -2.21 3.67
CA ILE A 129 4.20 -2.76 2.67
C ILE A 129 3.93 -4.24 2.93
N VAL A 130 4.97 -5.05 3.09
CA VAL A 130 4.83 -6.48 3.41
C VAL A 130 4.06 -6.70 4.72
N LYS A 131 4.29 -5.86 5.74
CA LYS A 131 3.53 -5.91 6.99
C LYS A 131 2.06 -5.58 6.76
N GLY A 132 1.75 -4.53 6.01
CA GLY A 132 0.38 -4.16 5.63
C GLY A 132 -0.32 -5.27 4.84
N CYS A 133 0.36 -5.87 3.87
CA CYS A 133 -0.16 -7.02 3.11
C CYS A 133 -0.48 -8.22 4.02
N LYS A 134 0.40 -8.53 4.98
CA LYS A 134 0.12 -9.60 5.96
C LYS A 134 -1.11 -9.31 6.82
N MET A 135 -1.25 -8.07 7.29
CA MET A 135 -2.42 -7.63 8.07
C MET A 135 -3.71 -7.68 7.24
N SER A 136 -3.60 -7.50 5.93
CA SER A 136 -4.72 -7.54 4.98
C SER A 136 -5.04 -8.93 4.45
N GLY A 137 -4.22 -9.93 4.74
CA GLY A 137 -4.35 -11.28 4.19
C GLY A 137 -4.04 -11.39 2.70
N CYS A 138 -3.41 -10.38 2.09
CA CYS A 138 -2.99 -10.37 0.68
C CYS A 138 -1.48 -10.59 0.52
N ILE A 139 -1.02 -10.69 -0.71
CA ILE A 139 0.38 -10.97 -1.07
C ILE A 139 0.94 -9.74 -1.78
N LEU A 140 2.16 -9.33 -1.47
CA LEU A 140 2.93 -8.45 -2.34
C LEU A 140 3.40 -9.26 -3.55
N ALA A 141 2.75 -9.09 -4.69
CA ALA A 141 2.96 -9.91 -5.88
C ALA A 141 3.97 -9.31 -6.87
N GLY A 142 4.20 -8.01 -6.79
CA GLY A 142 5.10 -7.28 -7.68
C GLY A 142 5.10 -5.80 -7.36
N GLY A 143 5.68 -5.03 -8.25
CA GLY A 143 5.74 -3.57 -8.15
C GLY A 143 6.84 -3.00 -9.02
N GLU A 144 7.06 -1.70 -8.92
CA GLU A 144 8.08 -0.98 -9.67
C GLU A 144 8.82 0.00 -8.74
N THR A 145 10.10 0.17 -8.97
CA THR A 145 10.91 1.18 -8.29
C THR A 145 11.65 2.03 -9.31
N ALA A 146 11.20 3.26 -9.49
CA ALA A 146 11.74 4.20 -10.45
C ALA A 146 12.74 5.16 -9.79
N GLU A 147 13.97 5.18 -10.29
CA GLU A 147 14.98 6.19 -9.96
C GLU A 147 14.87 7.33 -10.98
N MET A 148 14.42 8.49 -10.53
CA MET A 148 14.03 9.62 -11.39
C MET A 148 14.79 10.90 -11.00
N PRO A 149 16.11 10.96 -11.29
CA PRO A 149 16.90 12.18 -11.06
C PRO A 149 16.39 13.32 -11.95
N GLY A 150 16.25 14.51 -11.36
CA GLY A 150 15.70 15.68 -12.06
C GLY A 150 14.17 15.85 -11.94
N THR A 151 13.42 14.76 -11.79
CA THR A 151 11.97 14.82 -11.53
C THR A 151 11.69 15.05 -10.05
N TYR A 152 12.40 14.33 -9.18
CA TYR A 152 12.30 14.49 -7.73
C TYR A 152 13.51 15.23 -7.18
N GLU A 153 13.26 16.19 -6.30
CA GLU A 153 14.30 16.82 -5.48
C GLU A 153 14.98 15.82 -4.54
N SER A 154 16.13 16.22 -4.00
CA SER A 154 16.87 15.39 -3.04
C SER A 154 15.99 14.95 -1.87
N ASN A 155 16.01 13.66 -1.59
CA ASN A 155 15.21 12.98 -0.56
C ASN A 155 13.69 12.94 -0.79
N LYS A 156 13.16 13.60 -1.82
CA LYS A 156 11.75 13.48 -2.19
C LYS A 156 11.48 12.11 -2.81
N PHE A 157 10.26 11.65 -2.65
CA PHE A 157 9.79 10.38 -3.18
C PHE A 157 8.28 10.33 -3.17
N ASP A 158 7.72 9.45 -3.95
CA ASP A 158 6.30 9.16 -3.93
C ASP A 158 6.04 7.66 -3.85
N LEU A 159 4.85 7.32 -3.37
CA LEU A 159 4.38 5.95 -3.22
C LEU A 159 2.96 5.85 -3.76
N ALA A 160 2.75 4.92 -4.67
CA ALA A 160 1.43 4.51 -5.10
C ALA A 160 1.27 3.00 -4.92
N GLY A 161 0.05 2.56 -4.66
CA GLY A 161 -0.31 1.18 -4.51
C GLY A 161 -1.46 0.80 -5.42
N PHE A 162 -1.51 -0.46 -5.79
CA PHE A 162 -2.59 -1.06 -6.55
C PHE A 162 -2.96 -2.38 -5.89
N ALA A 163 -4.21 -2.48 -5.45
CA ALA A 163 -4.74 -3.66 -4.80
C ALA A 163 -5.80 -4.33 -5.65
N VAL A 164 -5.80 -5.65 -5.65
CA VAL A 164 -6.84 -6.46 -6.30
C VAL A 164 -7.48 -7.38 -5.25
N GLY A 165 -8.80 -7.42 -5.28
CA GLY A 165 -9.60 -8.28 -4.44
C GLY A 165 -10.68 -9.01 -5.23
N VAL A 166 -11.33 -9.98 -4.61
CA VAL A 166 -12.41 -10.76 -5.19
C VAL A 166 -13.60 -10.86 -4.25
N VAL A 167 -14.79 -10.80 -4.82
CA VAL A 167 -16.05 -11.07 -4.12
C VAL A 167 -16.96 -11.90 -5.01
N SER A 168 -17.80 -12.76 -4.45
CA SER A 168 -18.86 -13.37 -5.26
C SER A 168 -19.95 -12.33 -5.57
N LYS A 169 -20.53 -12.38 -6.78
CA LYS A 169 -21.57 -11.43 -7.24
C LYS A 169 -22.70 -11.24 -6.21
N LYS A 170 -23.12 -12.32 -5.54
CA LYS A 170 -24.18 -12.26 -4.52
C LYS A 170 -23.79 -11.50 -3.26
N LYS A 171 -22.48 -11.44 -2.94
CA LYS A 171 -21.95 -10.81 -1.72
C LYS A 171 -21.42 -9.39 -1.95
N LEU A 172 -21.42 -8.91 -3.19
CA LEU A 172 -21.00 -7.55 -3.50
C LEU A 172 -21.83 -6.53 -2.71
N ILE A 173 -21.17 -5.73 -1.89
CA ILE A 173 -21.79 -4.67 -1.10
C ILE A 173 -21.94 -3.43 -1.98
N HIS A 174 -23.12 -2.83 -2.01
CA HIS A 174 -23.40 -1.62 -2.77
C HIS A 174 -24.56 -0.83 -2.14
N LYS A 175 -24.61 0.48 -2.43
CA LYS A 175 -25.60 1.41 -1.85
C LYS A 175 -27.06 1.00 -2.05
N GLY A 176 -27.40 0.28 -3.10
CA GLY A 176 -28.76 -0.17 -3.38
C GLY A 176 -29.32 -1.19 -2.38
N ARG A 177 -28.52 -1.70 -1.45
CA ARG A 177 -28.97 -2.59 -0.37
C ARG A 177 -29.42 -1.86 0.90
N VAL A 178 -29.20 -0.55 0.98
CA VAL A 178 -29.59 0.26 2.15
C VAL A 178 -31.10 0.31 2.25
N LYS A 179 -31.62 0.05 3.45
CA LYS A 179 -33.06 0.07 3.75
C LYS A 179 -33.36 1.02 4.90
N ASN A 180 -34.60 1.49 4.96
CA ASN A 180 -35.07 2.22 6.13
C ASN A 180 -34.90 1.36 7.39
N ARG A 181 -34.55 1.98 8.53
CA ARG A 181 -34.27 1.34 9.82
C ARG A 181 -32.99 0.49 9.86
N ASN A 182 -32.07 0.63 8.89
CA ASN A 182 -30.74 0.04 9.06
C ASN A 182 -29.99 0.71 10.21
N ILE A 183 -29.24 -0.08 10.96
CA ILE A 183 -28.37 0.42 12.04
C ILE A 183 -27.04 0.87 11.44
N ILE A 184 -26.56 2.02 11.84
CA ILE A 184 -25.25 2.54 11.46
C ILE A 184 -24.23 2.11 12.50
N LEU A 185 -23.18 1.40 12.06
CA LEU A 185 -22.04 1.02 12.88
C LEU A 185 -20.83 1.87 12.52
N ALA A 186 -20.17 2.44 13.51
CA ALA A 186 -18.93 3.18 13.34
C ALA A 186 -17.74 2.39 13.94
N ILE A 187 -16.68 2.26 13.16
CA ILE A 187 -15.43 1.65 13.62
C ILE A 187 -14.40 2.77 13.78
N PRO A 188 -13.81 2.97 14.98
CA PRO A 188 -12.92 4.09 15.24
C PRO A 188 -11.62 3.97 14.45
N SER A 189 -11.09 5.12 14.04
CA SER A 189 -9.78 5.26 13.42
C SER A 189 -8.63 5.03 14.42
N SER A 190 -7.41 4.91 13.92
CA SER A 190 -6.18 4.92 14.74
C SER A 190 -5.61 6.32 14.95
N GLY A 191 -6.25 7.35 14.39
CA GLY A 191 -5.81 8.74 14.36
C GLY A 191 -6.08 9.37 12.99
N LEU A 192 -5.21 10.27 12.55
CA LEU A 192 -5.35 10.99 11.27
C LEU A 192 -5.26 10.11 10.02
N HIS A 193 -4.81 8.87 10.16
CA HIS A 193 -4.51 7.98 9.03
C HIS A 193 -3.50 8.61 8.06
N SER A 194 -3.90 8.79 6.78
CA SER A 194 -3.05 9.43 5.76
C SER A 194 -3.68 10.68 5.16
N ASN A 195 -4.84 11.13 5.67
CA ASN A 195 -5.59 12.24 5.13
C ASN A 195 -5.33 13.56 5.90
N GLY A 196 -5.55 14.70 5.24
CA GLY A 196 -5.44 16.02 5.84
C GLY A 196 -4.02 16.49 6.17
N PHE A 197 -2.97 15.78 5.75
CA PHE A 197 -1.58 16.09 6.12
C PHE A 197 -1.04 17.38 5.49
N SER A 198 -1.66 17.92 4.46
CA SER A 198 -1.32 19.25 3.95
C SER A 198 -1.59 20.32 5.00
N LEU A 199 -2.78 20.30 5.63
CA LEU A 199 -3.16 21.19 6.72
C LEU A 199 -2.32 20.93 7.97
N VAL A 200 -2.14 19.67 8.37
CA VAL A 200 -1.29 19.27 9.50
C VAL A 200 0.12 19.86 9.36
N ARG A 201 0.74 19.73 8.20
CA ARG A 201 2.07 20.28 7.93
C ARG A 201 2.12 21.78 8.04
N GLN A 202 1.07 22.48 7.60
CA GLN A 202 0.97 23.93 7.72
C GLN A 202 0.94 24.36 9.21
N ILE A 203 0.12 23.69 10.01
CA ILE A 203 0.03 23.94 11.47
C ILE A 203 1.39 23.69 12.15
N LEU A 204 2.05 22.58 11.77
CA LEU A 204 3.31 22.16 12.37
C LEU A 204 4.52 23.04 11.99
N LYS A 205 4.41 23.96 11.03
CA LYS A 205 5.49 24.92 10.71
C LYS A 205 5.86 25.80 11.90
N LYS A 206 4.88 26.15 12.74
CA LYS A 206 5.02 27.08 13.86
C LYS A 206 5.10 26.38 15.23
N GLN A 207 5.16 25.03 15.27
CA GLN A 207 5.10 24.27 16.52
C GLN A 207 6.31 23.38 16.75
N LYS A 208 6.74 23.28 18.01
CA LYS A 208 7.70 22.26 18.44
C LYS A 208 7.00 20.90 18.51
N ILE A 209 7.54 19.91 17.81
CA ILE A 209 6.99 18.56 17.78
C ILE A 209 7.68 17.74 18.87
N ASN A 210 6.94 17.40 19.91
CA ASN A 210 7.41 16.50 20.96
C ASN A 210 7.32 15.02 20.51
N ASN A 211 7.83 14.10 21.34
CA ASN A 211 7.84 12.68 21.02
C ASN A 211 6.44 12.06 20.92
N PHE A 212 5.48 12.55 21.71
CA PHE A 212 4.10 12.10 21.65
C PHE A 212 3.49 12.47 20.29
N LEU A 213 3.52 13.73 19.91
CA LEU A 213 2.98 14.21 18.64
C LEU A 213 3.65 13.53 17.44
N LYS A 214 4.98 13.35 17.49
CA LYS A 214 5.71 12.59 16.47
C LYS A 214 5.19 11.16 16.33
N LYS A 215 4.89 10.48 17.44
CA LYS A 215 4.36 9.10 17.43
C LYS A 215 2.96 9.07 16.82
N GLU A 216 2.09 10.01 17.18
CA GLU A 216 0.74 10.11 16.64
C GLU A 216 0.73 10.43 15.14
N LEU A 217 1.56 11.37 14.68
CA LEU A 217 1.67 11.72 13.26
C LEU A 217 2.18 10.58 12.38
N LEU A 218 2.96 9.67 12.93
CA LEU A 218 3.52 8.50 12.22
C LEU A 218 2.71 7.23 12.45
N LYS A 219 1.64 7.30 13.23
CA LYS A 219 0.76 6.16 13.45
C LYS A 219 0.15 5.69 12.12
N PRO A 220 0.28 4.41 11.77
CA PRO A 220 -0.21 3.94 10.49
C PRO A 220 -1.73 3.92 10.44
N THR A 221 -2.26 4.08 9.24
CA THR A 221 -3.66 3.88 8.91
C THR A 221 -4.11 2.49 9.35
N LYS A 222 -5.24 2.41 10.01
CA LYS A 222 -5.83 1.15 10.45
C LYS A 222 -6.37 0.37 9.26
N ILE A 223 -6.10 -0.92 9.23
CA ILE A 223 -6.63 -1.85 8.24
C ILE A 223 -7.85 -2.53 8.85
N TYR A 224 -8.99 -2.46 8.16
CA TYR A 224 -10.28 -2.91 8.67
C TYR A 224 -10.76 -4.24 8.06
N VAL A 225 -9.88 -5.00 7.43
CA VAL A 225 -10.21 -6.25 6.72
C VAL A 225 -11.01 -7.21 7.58
N ASP A 226 -10.50 -7.57 8.77
CA ASP A 226 -11.12 -8.56 9.62
C ASP A 226 -12.54 -8.21 10.06
N PRO A 227 -12.83 -7.04 10.66
CA PRO A 227 -14.19 -6.72 11.09
C PRO A 227 -15.16 -6.59 9.93
N VAL A 228 -14.75 -5.97 8.82
CA VAL A 228 -15.64 -5.74 7.66
C VAL A 228 -15.97 -7.06 6.96
N LEU A 229 -14.95 -7.89 6.65
CA LEU A 229 -15.19 -9.16 5.96
C LEU A 229 -15.97 -10.15 6.81
N LYS A 230 -15.73 -10.23 8.13
CA LYS A 230 -16.52 -11.06 9.03
C LYS A 230 -18.00 -10.70 9.03
N LEU A 231 -18.33 -9.42 9.03
CA LEU A 231 -19.73 -8.96 8.94
C LEU A 231 -20.32 -9.22 7.55
N SER A 232 -19.55 -8.99 6.48
CA SER A 232 -19.95 -9.30 5.11
C SER A 232 -20.22 -10.79 4.89
N GLU A 233 -19.36 -11.68 5.40
CA GLU A 233 -19.51 -13.12 5.31
C GLU A 233 -20.81 -13.61 5.97
N LYS A 234 -21.22 -12.97 7.05
CA LYS A 234 -22.48 -13.23 7.76
C LYS A 234 -23.70 -12.54 7.14
N ASN A 235 -23.54 -11.84 6.02
CA ASN A 235 -24.58 -11.03 5.36
C ASN A 235 -25.20 -9.93 6.27
N LEU A 236 -24.40 -9.38 7.18
CA LEU A 236 -24.84 -8.36 8.13
C LEU A 236 -24.61 -6.93 7.62
N LEU A 237 -23.93 -6.76 6.48
CA LEU A 237 -23.66 -5.46 5.88
C LEU A 237 -24.52 -5.23 4.62
N ASN A 238 -25.32 -4.19 4.64
CA ASN A 238 -26.04 -3.71 3.45
C ASN A 238 -25.21 -2.72 2.64
N SER A 239 -24.45 -1.86 3.33
CA SER A 239 -23.51 -0.91 2.71
C SER A 239 -22.36 -0.62 3.68
N SER A 240 -21.27 -0.10 3.18
CA SER A 240 -20.18 0.43 3.99
C SER A 240 -19.45 1.55 3.26
N ALA A 241 -18.79 2.41 4.03
CA ALA A 241 -18.02 3.52 3.52
C ALA A 241 -16.69 3.64 4.28
N ASN A 242 -15.61 3.90 3.55
CA ASN A 242 -14.32 4.30 4.10
C ASN A 242 -14.34 5.82 4.22
N ILE A 243 -14.33 6.33 5.47
CA ILE A 243 -14.37 7.77 5.71
C ILE A 243 -12.97 8.32 5.54
N THR A 244 -12.73 8.96 4.41
CA THR A 244 -11.49 9.63 4.01
C THR A 244 -11.74 11.12 3.75
N GLY A 245 -10.69 11.87 3.32
CA GLY A 245 -10.83 13.29 3.02
C GLY A 245 -11.58 13.60 1.74
#